data_9d29a206296ff4726bc778e969f6cbfb
#
_entry.id   9d29a206296ff4726bc778e969f6cbfb
#
_cell.length_a   1.000
_cell.length_b   1.000
_cell.length_c   1.000
_cell.angle_alpha   90.00
_cell.angle_beta   90.00
_cell.angle_gamma   90.00
#
_symmetry.space_group_name_H-M   'P 1'
#
loop_
_entity.id
_entity.type
_entity.pdbx_description
1 polymer ?
#
loop_
_entity_poly.entity_id
_entity_poly.type
_entity_poly.pdbx_seq_one_letter_code
_entity_poly.pdbx_strand_id
1 'polypeptide(L)'
;MCLRRVKVMIDKSANLWYPLRISYSSDPRVMKLKDLLDKEDGVETYVPMTYKRVDSRLQLVPALNNILFVYTTFAKLEDIKKNKSLYEPLRYMMHSVTEDNGLKHSEVIYVPDQSMNDFIRVTSTQNEHVEYLRNMDFVYRPGTKVQIVDGVFKGVKGIVKRIKKNMCVVVPVGGIAAVAITSIPRCFLEFLVEDEHTNL
;
A
#
# COMPACT_ATOMS: atom_id res chain seq x y z
N MET A 1 -10.26 32.11 -1.78
CA MET A 1 -8.80 32.09 -1.80
C MET A 1 -8.40 30.70 -2.29
N CYS A 2 -7.87 30.59 -3.52
CA CYS A 2 -7.81 29.33 -4.26
C CYS A 2 -6.54 28.57 -3.83
N LEU A 3 -6.70 27.40 -3.22
CA LEU A 3 -5.59 26.52 -2.86
C LEU A 3 -4.97 25.99 -4.16
N ARG A 4 -3.81 26.52 -4.54
CA ARG A 4 -2.97 25.93 -5.58
C ARG A 4 -2.51 24.55 -5.12
N ARG A 5 -3.17 23.50 -5.60
CA ARG A 5 -2.62 22.14 -5.51
C ARG A 5 -1.33 22.14 -6.33
N VAL A 6 -0.23 22.00 -5.65
CA VAL A 6 1.07 21.77 -6.28
C VAL A 6 0.95 20.48 -7.09
N LYS A 7 1.07 20.56 -8.40
CA LYS A 7 1.21 19.42 -9.30
C LYS A 7 2.53 18.75 -8.90
N VAL A 8 2.47 17.71 -8.08
CA VAL A 8 3.64 16.90 -7.77
C VAL A 8 3.96 16.14 -9.06
N MET A 9 4.81 16.70 -9.87
CA MET A 9 5.42 15.97 -10.99
C MET A 9 6.26 14.86 -10.35
N ILE A 10 5.85 13.61 -10.54
CA ILE A 10 6.62 12.45 -10.11
C ILE A 10 7.99 12.58 -10.76
N ASP A 11 9.03 12.71 -9.96
CA ASP A 11 10.39 12.60 -10.45
C ASP A 11 10.58 11.16 -10.95
N LYS A 12 10.62 11.01 -12.26
CA LYS A 12 10.75 9.70 -12.93
C LYS A 12 12.07 9.01 -12.63
N SER A 13 13.04 9.74 -12.10
CA SER A 13 14.35 9.24 -11.68
C SER A 13 14.40 8.77 -10.22
N ALA A 14 13.40 9.16 -9.41
CA ALA A 14 13.31 8.72 -8.03
C ALA A 14 12.78 7.28 -7.95
N ASN A 15 13.35 6.50 -7.03
CA ASN A 15 12.79 5.20 -6.67
C ASN A 15 11.50 5.41 -5.86
N LEU A 16 10.43 4.76 -6.28
CA LEU A 16 9.11 4.81 -5.62
C LEU A 16 8.49 3.41 -5.60
N TRP A 17 7.59 3.19 -4.68
CA TRP A 17 6.78 1.97 -4.63
C TRP A 17 5.62 2.05 -5.61
N TYR A 18 5.63 1.20 -6.63
CA TYR A 18 4.54 1.07 -7.59
C TYR A 18 3.71 -0.18 -7.31
N PRO A 19 2.43 -0.04 -6.95
CA PRO A 19 1.51 -1.17 -6.90
C PRO A 19 1.16 -1.61 -8.32
N LEU A 20 1.42 -2.86 -8.64
CA LEU A 20 1.09 -3.45 -9.93
C LEU A 20 0.02 -4.51 -9.76
N ARG A 21 -0.97 -4.49 -10.63
CA ARG A 21 -1.96 -5.56 -10.73
C ARG A 21 -1.48 -6.61 -11.72
N ILE A 22 -1.65 -7.86 -11.36
CA ILE A 22 -1.34 -9.00 -12.23
C ILE A 22 -2.64 -9.47 -12.90
N SER A 23 -2.68 -9.45 -14.24
CA SER A 23 -3.80 -9.98 -15.00
C SER A 23 -3.78 -11.52 -14.97
N TYR A 24 -4.95 -12.15 -14.82
CA TYR A 24 -5.10 -13.61 -14.81
C TYR A 24 -4.24 -14.30 -13.73
N SER A 25 -4.29 -13.81 -12.51
CA SER A 25 -3.41 -14.30 -11.45
C SER A 25 -3.97 -15.53 -10.74
N SER A 26 -3.07 -16.44 -10.45
CA SER A 26 -3.13 -17.38 -9.35
C SER A 26 -1.99 -17.06 -8.37
N ASP A 27 -2.12 -17.48 -7.10
CA ASP A 27 -1.09 -17.24 -6.09
C ASP A 27 0.32 -17.67 -6.53
N PRO A 28 0.51 -18.84 -7.19
CA PRO A 28 1.81 -19.26 -7.72
C PRO A 28 2.37 -18.31 -8.79
N ARG A 29 1.51 -17.68 -9.61
CA ARG A 29 1.96 -16.74 -10.63
C ARG A 29 2.44 -15.42 -10.05
N VAL A 30 1.79 -14.94 -8.98
CA VAL A 30 2.23 -13.74 -8.24
C VAL A 30 3.65 -13.95 -7.72
N MET A 31 3.90 -15.08 -7.05
CA MET A 31 5.21 -15.41 -6.50
C MET A 31 6.27 -15.60 -7.59
N LYS A 32 5.92 -16.25 -8.70
CA LYS A 32 6.84 -16.40 -9.83
C LYS A 32 7.24 -15.05 -10.43
N LEU A 33 6.30 -14.11 -10.58
CA LEU A 33 6.61 -12.77 -11.08
C LEU A 33 7.45 -11.97 -10.09
N LYS A 34 7.19 -12.11 -8.78
CA LYS A 34 8.04 -11.57 -7.74
C LYS A 34 9.48 -12.05 -7.89
N ASP A 35 9.70 -13.38 -7.93
CA ASP A 35 11.02 -13.99 -8.04
C ASP A 35 11.78 -13.59 -9.32
N LEU A 36 11.05 -13.28 -10.39
CA LEU A 36 11.64 -12.79 -11.63
C LEU A 36 12.06 -11.32 -11.51
N LEU A 37 11.22 -10.48 -10.91
CA LEU A 37 11.50 -9.06 -10.71
C LEU A 37 12.64 -8.83 -9.71
N ASP A 38 12.73 -9.65 -8.66
CA ASP A 38 13.83 -9.57 -7.67
C ASP A 38 15.22 -9.88 -8.27
N LYS A 39 15.25 -10.47 -9.48
CA LYS A 39 16.51 -10.69 -10.24
C LYS A 39 16.91 -9.50 -11.10
N GLU A 40 16.02 -8.53 -11.28
CA GLU A 40 16.32 -7.33 -12.04
C GLU A 40 17.13 -6.36 -11.18
N ASP A 41 18.23 -5.89 -11.68
CA ASP A 41 19.08 -4.93 -10.98
C ASP A 41 18.31 -3.62 -10.67
N GLY A 42 18.44 -3.12 -9.43
CA GLY A 42 17.74 -1.90 -8.99
C GLY A 42 16.23 -2.05 -8.83
N VAL A 43 15.74 -3.27 -8.63
CA VAL A 43 14.33 -3.57 -8.36
C VAL A 43 14.21 -4.32 -7.03
N GLU A 44 13.31 -3.85 -6.17
CA GLU A 44 12.90 -4.54 -4.96
C GLU A 44 11.39 -4.81 -5.02
N THR A 45 10.94 -5.95 -4.51
CA THR A 45 9.51 -6.27 -4.54
C THR A 45 8.96 -6.67 -3.19
N TYR A 46 7.66 -6.42 -2.99
CA TYR A 46 6.95 -6.83 -1.80
C TYR A 46 5.58 -7.43 -2.14
N VAL A 47 5.28 -8.58 -1.55
CA VAL A 47 3.96 -9.22 -1.56
C VAL A 47 3.55 -9.49 -0.12
N PRO A 48 2.51 -8.83 0.40
CA PRO A 48 2.02 -9.13 1.74
C PRO A 48 1.43 -10.54 1.78
N MET A 49 1.80 -11.30 2.79
CA MET A 49 1.41 -12.70 2.94
C MET A 49 0.45 -12.88 4.12
N THR A 50 -0.43 -13.85 4.04
CA THR A 50 -1.34 -14.23 5.13
C THR A 50 -1.56 -15.73 5.16
N TYR A 51 -1.93 -16.24 6.33
CA TYR A 51 -2.33 -17.63 6.45
C TYR A 51 -3.78 -17.81 6.03
N LYS A 52 -4.02 -18.79 5.15
CA LYS A 52 -5.36 -19.20 4.71
C LYS A 52 -5.49 -20.71 4.80
N ARG A 53 -6.67 -21.18 5.22
CA ARG A 53 -6.97 -22.60 5.20
C ARG A 53 -7.39 -23.01 3.80
N VAL A 54 -6.59 -23.88 3.18
CA VAL A 54 -6.85 -24.49 1.86
C VAL A 54 -6.84 -26.01 2.07
N ASP A 55 -7.90 -26.69 1.67
CA ASP A 55 -8.04 -28.15 1.82
C ASP A 55 -7.67 -28.65 3.24
N SER A 56 -8.21 -27.98 4.27
CA SER A 56 -7.97 -28.27 5.68
C SER A 56 -6.53 -28.02 6.19
N ARG A 57 -5.62 -27.57 5.34
CA ARG A 57 -4.25 -27.21 5.71
C ARG A 57 -4.09 -25.70 5.76
N LEU A 58 -3.31 -25.22 6.73
CA LEU A 58 -2.93 -23.81 6.82
C LEU A 58 -1.80 -23.55 5.82
N GLN A 59 -2.03 -22.65 4.88
CA GLN A 59 -1.04 -22.28 3.86
C GLN A 59 -0.78 -20.78 3.91
N LEU A 60 0.47 -20.41 3.67
CA LEU A 60 0.89 -19.02 3.52
C LEU A 60 0.65 -18.61 2.05
N VAL A 61 -0.22 -17.64 1.86
CA VAL A 61 -0.64 -17.17 0.52
C VAL A 61 -0.59 -15.64 0.44
N PRO A 62 -0.51 -15.06 -0.78
CA PRO A 62 -0.65 -13.62 -0.96
C PRO A 62 -1.96 -13.10 -0.37
N ALA A 63 -1.85 -12.09 0.50
CA ALA A 63 -3.01 -11.52 1.21
C ALA A 63 -3.87 -10.62 0.32
N LEU A 64 -3.24 -9.93 -0.62
CA LEU A 64 -3.89 -9.10 -1.63
C LEU A 64 -3.90 -9.84 -2.95
N ASN A 65 -5.10 -10.14 -3.44
CA ASN A 65 -5.26 -10.81 -4.71
C ASN A 65 -4.68 -9.95 -5.83
N ASN A 66 -3.74 -10.52 -6.59
CA ASN A 66 -3.25 -9.92 -7.83
C ASN A 66 -2.48 -8.61 -7.67
N ILE A 67 -1.99 -8.26 -6.49
CA ILE A 67 -1.20 -7.05 -6.25
C ILE A 67 0.20 -7.42 -5.83
N LEU A 68 1.17 -6.82 -6.52
CA LEU A 68 2.59 -6.87 -6.24
C LEU A 68 3.10 -5.43 -6.14
N PHE A 69 3.85 -5.10 -5.09
CA PHE A 69 4.50 -3.81 -4.94
C PHE A 69 5.92 -3.90 -5.46
N VAL A 70 6.33 -2.91 -6.25
CA VAL A 70 7.66 -2.84 -6.88
C VAL A 70 8.30 -1.51 -6.55
N TYR A 71 9.48 -1.52 -5.95
CA TYR A 71 10.30 -0.35 -5.66
C TYR A 71 11.38 -0.20 -6.70
N THR A 72 11.29 0.85 -7.48
CA THR A 72 12.25 1.16 -8.56
C THR A 72 11.95 2.53 -9.14
N THR A 73 12.73 2.98 -10.13
CA THR A 73 12.40 4.19 -10.91
C THR A 73 11.31 3.89 -11.95
N PHE A 74 10.49 4.89 -12.28
CA PHE A 74 9.47 4.72 -13.31
C PHE A 74 10.07 4.35 -14.68
N ALA A 75 11.22 4.94 -15.02
CA ALA A 75 11.94 4.65 -16.27
C ALA A 75 12.36 3.18 -16.36
N LYS A 76 12.92 2.63 -15.27
CA LYS A 76 13.33 1.23 -15.21
C LYS A 76 12.12 0.29 -15.34
N LEU A 77 11.02 0.61 -14.67
CA LEU A 77 9.80 -0.19 -14.72
C LEU A 77 9.19 -0.21 -16.12
N GLU A 78 9.19 0.93 -16.83
CA GLU A 78 8.77 1.02 -18.22
C GLU A 78 9.65 0.16 -19.15
N ASP A 79 10.99 0.24 -18.96
CA ASP A 79 11.95 -0.53 -19.74
C ASP A 79 11.73 -2.05 -19.56
N ILE A 80 11.60 -2.51 -18.33
CA ILE A 80 11.32 -3.91 -18.02
C ILE A 80 10.03 -4.37 -18.71
N LYS A 81 8.96 -3.58 -18.63
CA LYS A 81 7.66 -3.94 -19.20
C LYS A 81 7.65 -3.93 -20.74
N LYS A 82 8.42 -3.06 -21.37
CA LYS A 82 8.50 -2.98 -22.85
C LYS A 82 9.36 -4.08 -23.46
N ASN A 83 10.47 -4.38 -22.80
CA ASN A 83 11.49 -5.23 -23.39
C ASN A 83 11.39 -6.71 -23.07
N LYS A 84 10.53 -7.09 -22.11
CA LYS A 84 10.41 -8.48 -21.68
C LYS A 84 8.96 -8.93 -21.62
N SER A 85 8.58 -9.81 -22.55
CA SER A 85 7.21 -10.41 -22.63
C SER A 85 6.79 -11.14 -21.35
N LEU A 86 7.74 -11.56 -20.52
CA LEU A 86 7.48 -12.20 -19.22
C LEU A 86 6.67 -11.29 -18.27
N TYR A 87 6.80 -9.97 -18.43
CA TYR A 87 6.13 -8.98 -17.57
C TYR A 87 4.86 -8.39 -18.21
N GLU A 88 4.44 -8.91 -19.36
CA GLU A 88 3.19 -8.52 -20.02
C GLU A 88 1.96 -8.58 -19.08
N PRO A 89 1.83 -9.53 -18.14
CA PRO A 89 0.69 -9.57 -17.23
C PRO A 89 0.62 -8.42 -16.22
N LEU A 90 1.70 -7.66 -16.02
CA LEU A 90 1.73 -6.55 -15.07
C LEU A 90 0.97 -5.34 -15.61
N ARG A 91 0.08 -4.78 -14.80
CA ARG A 91 -0.70 -3.58 -15.13
C ARG A 91 -0.48 -2.53 -14.05
N TYR A 92 -0.26 -1.28 -14.48
CA TYR A 92 -0.26 -0.15 -13.54
C TYR A 92 -1.63 0.00 -12.90
N MET A 93 -1.63 0.33 -11.64
CA MET A 93 -2.82 0.87 -10.99
C MET A 93 -2.87 2.37 -11.23
N MET A 94 -4.03 2.84 -11.65
CA MET A 94 -4.23 4.23 -12.06
C MET A 94 -5.30 4.88 -11.20
N HIS A 95 -5.19 6.18 -10.97
CA HIS A 95 -6.26 7.00 -10.43
C HIS A 95 -6.59 8.14 -11.38
N SER A 96 -7.84 8.58 -11.35
CA SER A 96 -8.29 9.71 -12.15
C SER A 96 -8.06 11.01 -11.38
N VAL A 97 -7.39 11.94 -12.02
CA VAL A 97 -7.18 13.31 -11.55
C VAL A 97 -8.02 14.25 -12.38
N THR A 98 -8.73 15.17 -11.73
CA THR A 98 -9.45 16.24 -12.40
C THR A 98 -8.68 17.55 -12.19
N GLU A 99 -8.24 18.17 -13.27
CA GLU A 99 -7.57 19.47 -13.24
C GLU A 99 -8.57 20.59 -12.95
N ASP A 100 -8.07 21.78 -12.56
CA ASP A 100 -8.90 22.95 -12.25
C ASP A 100 -9.72 23.43 -13.46
N ASN A 101 -9.30 23.09 -14.69
CA ASN A 101 -10.01 23.36 -15.94
C ASN A 101 -11.11 22.31 -16.26
N GLY A 102 -11.33 21.33 -15.38
CA GLY A 102 -12.29 20.25 -15.56
C GLY A 102 -11.81 19.07 -16.40
N LEU A 103 -10.61 19.12 -16.98
CA LEU A 103 -10.03 18.00 -17.70
C LEU A 103 -9.68 16.86 -16.76
N LYS A 104 -10.02 15.64 -17.19
CA LYS A 104 -9.70 14.41 -16.45
C LYS A 104 -8.56 13.69 -17.16
N HIS A 105 -7.57 13.30 -16.38
CA HIS A 105 -6.51 12.41 -16.85
C HIS A 105 -6.25 11.32 -15.82
N SER A 106 -5.54 10.28 -16.23
CA SER A 106 -5.17 9.17 -15.36
C SER A 106 -3.69 9.23 -15.03
N GLU A 107 -3.36 9.08 -13.75
CA GLU A 107 -1.99 9.03 -13.26
C GLU A 107 -1.69 7.67 -12.65
N VAL A 108 -0.44 7.23 -12.76
CA VAL A 108 0.02 5.99 -12.11
C VAL A 108 0.07 6.21 -10.61
N ILE A 109 -0.51 5.28 -9.87
CA ILE A 109 -0.47 5.29 -8.40
C ILE A 109 0.94 4.90 -7.96
N TYR A 110 1.47 5.65 -7.01
CA TYR A 110 2.65 5.27 -6.22
C TYR A 110 2.34 5.36 -4.72
N VAL A 111 3.11 4.66 -3.93
CA VAL A 111 2.99 4.65 -2.47
C VAL A 111 4.18 5.38 -1.88
N PRO A 112 3.97 6.42 -1.04
CA PRO A 112 5.06 7.07 -0.31
C PRO A 112 5.81 6.07 0.59
N ASP A 113 7.13 6.20 0.68
CA ASP A 113 8.00 5.29 1.43
C ASP A 113 7.56 5.10 2.87
N GLN A 114 7.18 6.17 3.57
CA GLN A 114 6.70 6.07 4.95
C GLN A 114 5.47 5.16 5.06
N SER A 115 4.49 5.34 4.15
CA SER A 115 3.26 4.52 4.15
C SER A 115 3.57 3.06 3.81
N MET A 116 4.50 2.83 2.89
CA MET A 116 4.90 1.48 2.52
C MET A 116 5.69 0.80 3.64
N ASN A 117 6.59 1.51 4.31
CA ASN A 117 7.35 1.00 5.44
C ASN A 117 6.44 0.64 6.62
N ASP A 118 5.45 1.47 6.94
CA ASP A 118 4.45 1.17 7.97
C ASP A 118 3.63 -0.09 7.59
N PHE A 119 3.24 -0.20 6.32
CA PHE A 119 2.52 -1.35 5.82
C PHE A 119 3.35 -2.64 5.85
N ILE A 120 4.59 -2.62 5.38
CA ILE A 120 5.53 -3.76 5.43
C ILE A 120 5.73 -4.18 6.88
N ARG A 121 6.00 -3.22 7.79
CA ARG A 121 6.21 -3.50 9.21
C ARG A 121 5.02 -4.25 9.83
N VAL A 122 3.80 -3.86 9.50
CA VAL A 122 2.60 -4.52 10.02
C VAL A 122 2.41 -5.90 9.40
N THR A 123 2.52 -6.01 8.08
CA THR A 123 2.15 -7.22 7.35
C THR A 123 3.23 -8.31 7.39
N SER A 124 4.50 -7.95 7.61
CA SER A 124 5.59 -8.91 7.77
C SER A 124 5.53 -9.69 9.08
N THR A 125 4.82 -9.17 10.10
CA THR A 125 4.68 -9.87 11.39
C THR A 125 3.80 -11.12 11.31
N GLN A 126 2.95 -11.22 10.29
CA GLN A 126 1.93 -12.28 10.16
C GLN A 126 1.09 -12.47 11.46
N ASN A 127 0.92 -11.36 12.20
CA ASN A 127 0.24 -11.35 13.48
C ASN A 127 -1.27 -11.58 13.29
N GLU A 128 -1.90 -12.39 14.16
CA GLU A 128 -3.33 -12.68 14.11
C GLU A 128 -4.24 -11.46 14.32
N HIS A 129 -3.70 -10.38 14.89
CA HIS A 129 -4.40 -9.11 15.07
C HIS A 129 -4.34 -8.20 13.84
N VAL A 130 -3.77 -8.68 12.72
CA VAL A 130 -3.69 -7.93 11.46
C VAL A 130 -4.75 -8.45 10.50
N GLU A 131 -5.72 -7.61 10.17
CA GLU A 131 -6.79 -7.91 9.21
C GLU A 131 -6.64 -7.08 7.93
N TYR A 132 -6.65 -7.73 6.77
CA TYR A 132 -6.66 -7.03 5.48
C TYR A 132 -8.06 -6.51 5.16
N LEU A 133 -8.17 -5.21 4.88
CA LEU A 133 -9.44 -4.57 4.58
C LEU A 133 -9.74 -4.65 3.08
N ARG A 134 -10.91 -5.20 2.75
CA ARG A 134 -11.38 -5.31 1.36
C ARG A 134 -12.16 -4.07 0.90
N ASN A 135 -12.83 -3.38 1.82
CA ASN A 135 -13.61 -2.19 1.51
C ASN A 135 -12.80 -0.94 1.84
N MET A 136 -12.39 -0.25 0.79
CA MET A 136 -11.60 0.98 0.90
C MET A 136 -12.44 2.22 1.22
N ASP A 137 -13.75 2.22 0.93
CA ASP A 137 -14.65 3.36 1.22
C ASP A 137 -14.62 3.75 2.69
N PHE A 138 -14.46 2.74 3.54
CA PHE A 138 -14.34 2.92 4.98
C PHE A 138 -13.03 3.63 5.37
N VAL A 139 -11.95 3.37 4.65
CA VAL A 139 -10.61 3.92 4.94
C VAL A 139 -10.57 5.42 4.67
N TYR A 140 -11.28 5.89 3.65
CA TYR A 140 -11.31 7.31 3.29
C TYR A 140 -12.18 8.19 4.20
N ARG A 141 -12.99 7.60 5.07
CA ARG A 141 -13.74 8.40 6.04
C ARG A 141 -12.80 9.05 7.05
N PRO A 142 -13.07 10.27 7.50
CA PRO A 142 -12.27 10.94 8.52
C PRO A 142 -12.05 10.07 9.76
N GLY A 143 -10.91 10.18 10.37
CA GLY A 143 -10.55 9.48 11.60
C GLY A 143 -9.32 10.11 12.22
N THR A 144 -9.10 9.88 13.51
CA THR A 144 -7.99 10.46 14.25
C THR A 144 -6.68 9.79 13.86
N LYS A 145 -5.69 10.56 13.44
CA LYS A 145 -4.34 10.08 13.15
C LYS A 145 -3.62 9.75 14.46
N VAL A 146 -2.95 8.62 14.49
CA VAL A 146 -2.20 8.15 15.66
C VAL A 146 -0.87 7.54 15.25
N GLN A 147 0.06 7.52 16.21
CA GLN A 147 1.25 6.69 16.17
C GLN A 147 1.19 5.66 17.29
N ILE A 148 1.62 4.44 17.00
CA ILE A 148 1.75 3.39 18.00
C ILE A 148 3.11 3.58 18.68
N VAL A 149 3.11 3.81 20.00
CA VAL A 149 4.33 4.15 20.76
C VAL A 149 4.94 2.97 21.50
N ASP A 150 4.23 1.82 21.56
CA ASP A 150 4.74 0.62 22.24
C ASP A 150 4.22 -0.67 21.60
N GLY A 151 4.84 -1.81 21.94
CA GLY A 151 4.51 -3.14 21.44
C GLY A 151 5.11 -3.46 20.08
N VAL A 152 4.63 -4.56 19.46
CA VAL A 152 5.16 -5.13 18.20
C VAL A 152 5.08 -4.13 17.04
N PHE A 153 4.09 -3.24 17.06
CA PHE A 153 3.84 -2.25 16.00
C PHE A 153 4.35 -0.86 16.34
N LYS A 154 5.25 -0.73 17.33
CA LYS A 154 5.83 0.57 17.73
C LYS A 154 6.38 1.35 16.53
N GLY A 155 6.01 2.63 16.44
CA GLY A 155 6.42 3.55 15.38
C GLY A 155 5.48 3.58 14.17
N VAL A 156 4.57 2.62 14.02
CA VAL A 156 3.58 2.59 12.92
C VAL A 156 2.60 3.75 13.08
N LYS A 157 2.35 4.47 11.98
CA LYS A 157 1.34 5.51 11.88
C LYS A 157 0.08 5.00 11.21
N GLY A 158 -1.07 5.42 11.71
CA GLY A 158 -2.34 4.99 11.15
C GLY A 158 -3.51 5.87 11.58
N ILE A 159 -4.71 5.42 11.30
CA ILE A 159 -5.95 6.14 11.57
C ILE A 159 -6.82 5.26 12.48
N VAL A 160 -7.26 5.82 13.61
CA VAL A 160 -8.20 5.10 14.48
C VAL A 160 -9.56 4.98 13.82
N LYS A 161 -10.06 3.77 13.71
CA LYS A 161 -11.36 3.44 13.14
C LYS A 161 -12.08 2.41 14.01
N ARG A 162 -13.41 2.39 13.91
CA ARG A 162 -14.22 1.36 14.53
C ARG A 162 -14.67 0.34 13.48
N ILE A 163 -14.22 -0.90 13.62
CA ILE A 163 -14.56 -2.01 12.72
C ILE A 163 -15.24 -3.09 13.55
N LYS A 164 -16.45 -3.51 13.15
CA LYS A 164 -17.22 -4.58 13.85
C LYS A 164 -17.28 -4.37 15.38
N LYS A 165 -17.52 -3.13 15.82
CA LYS A 165 -17.54 -2.72 17.24
C LYS A 165 -16.17 -2.60 17.93
N ASN A 166 -15.06 -3.02 17.32
CA ASN A 166 -13.72 -2.91 17.88
C ASN A 166 -13.02 -1.65 17.38
N MET A 167 -12.25 -1.03 18.27
CA MET A 167 -11.30 0.02 17.86
C MET A 167 -10.08 -0.63 17.22
N CYS A 168 -9.70 -0.11 16.05
CA CYS A 168 -8.56 -0.60 15.28
C CYS A 168 -7.72 0.59 14.82
N VAL A 169 -6.42 0.36 14.63
CA VAL A 169 -5.56 1.29 13.88
C VAL A 169 -5.48 0.80 12.44
N VAL A 170 -5.94 1.63 11.53
CA VAL A 170 -5.94 1.32 10.09
C VAL A 170 -4.73 1.98 9.44
N VAL A 171 -3.93 1.20 8.75
CA VAL A 171 -2.76 1.61 7.99
C VAL A 171 -3.10 1.52 6.50
N PRO A 172 -3.36 2.66 5.83
CA PRO A 172 -3.68 2.69 4.41
C PRO A 172 -2.41 2.67 3.56
N VAL A 173 -2.49 2.06 2.37
CA VAL A 173 -1.42 2.00 1.39
C VAL A 173 -1.90 2.51 0.05
N GLY A 174 -1.48 3.70 -0.32
CA GLY A 174 -1.69 4.29 -1.65
C GLY A 174 -3.14 4.31 -2.14
N GLY A 175 -4.11 4.22 -1.24
CA GLY A 175 -5.52 4.17 -1.63
C GLY A 175 -5.98 2.85 -2.28
N ILE A 176 -5.14 1.85 -2.33
CA ILE A 176 -5.38 0.55 -2.99
C ILE A 176 -5.58 -0.61 -2.03
N ALA A 177 -4.97 -0.54 -0.87
CA ALA A 177 -5.08 -1.52 0.19
C ALA A 177 -5.03 -0.85 1.56
N ALA A 178 -5.47 -1.55 2.58
CA ALA A 178 -5.28 -1.15 3.97
C ALA A 178 -5.27 -2.38 4.86
N VAL A 179 -4.61 -2.27 5.99
CA VAL A 179 -4.67 -3.25 7.06
C VAL A 179 -5.19 -2.61 8.33
N ALA A 180 -5.98 -3.36 9.09
CA ALA A 180 -6.41 -2.98 10.41
C ALA A 180 -5.64 -3.78 11.46
N ILE A 181 -5.06 -3.08 12.42
CA ILE A 181 -4.46 -3.68 13.60
C ILE A 181 -5.52 -3.64 14.70
N THR A 182 -5.96 -4.80 15.13
CA THR A 182 -6.95 -4.96 16.20
C THR A 182 -6.28 -5.10 17.56
N SER A 183 -7.04 -4.92 18.63
CA SER A 183 -6.59 -5.20 19.99
C SER A 183 -5.37 -4.41 20.48
N ILE A 184 -5.17 -3.18 20.00
CA ILE A 184 -4.13 -2.28 20.51
C ILE A 184 -4.65 -1.59 21.78
N PRO A 185 -3.92 -1.66 22.91
CA PRO A 185 -4.23 -0.88 24.10
C PRO A 185 -4.23 0.63 23.81
N ARG A 186 -5.17 1.36 24.38
CA ARG A 186 -5.24 2.83 24.19
C ARG A 186 -3.98 3.57 24.67
N CYS A 187 -3.33 3.07 25.72
CA CYS A 187 -2.08 3.64 26.24
C CYS A 187 -0.90 3.50 25.27
N PHE A 188 -1.02 2.67 24.22
CA PHE A 188 -0.02 2.55 23.16
C PHE A 188 -0.27 3.52 22.00
N LEU A 189 -1.31 4.34 22.07
CA LEU A 189 -1.67 5.29 20.99
C LEU A 189 -1.34 6.72 21.40
N GLU A 190 -0.47 7.35 20.63
CA GLU A 190 -0.22 8.79 20.68
C GLU A 190 -1.00 9.46 19.54
N PHE A 191 -1.78 10.49 19.89
CA PHE A 191 -2.56 11.24 18.93
C PHE A 191 -1.67 12.23 18.19
N LEU A 192 -1.68 12.17 16.86
CA LEU A 192 -0.96 13.10 16.02
C LEU A 192 -1.85 14.33 15.79
N VAL A 193 -1.42 15.47 16.31
CA VAL A 193 -2.04 16.77 16.03
C VAL A 193 -1.71 17.10 14.55
N GLU A 194 -2.72 17.43 13.75
CA GLU A 194 -2.46 18.07 12.46
C GLU A 194 -2.02 19.49 12.77
N ASP A 195 -0.75 19.78 12.57
CA ASP A 195 -0.27 21.16 12.56
C ASP A 195 -0.98 21.88 11.42
N GLU A 196 -1.91 22.78 11.75
CA GLU A 196 -2.61 23.67 10.80
C GLU A 196 -1.66 24.63 10.07
N HIS A 197 -0.34 24.51 10.27
CA HIS A 197 0.69 25.41 9.79
C HIS A 197 1.71 24.77 8.84
N THR A 198 1.23 24.08 7.79
CA THR A 198 2.10 23.88 6.62
C THR A 198 1.36 24.35 5.35
N ASN A 199 0.91 25.61 5.40
CA ASN A 199 0.54 26.40 4.24
C ASN A 199 1.57 27.52 4.11
N LEU A 200 2.71 27.24 3.52
CA LEU A 200 3.59 28.25 2.92
C LEU A 200 4.04 27.74 1.54
#